data_89097507283936b8ca7cbb88dd68aeff
#
_entry.id   89097507283936b8ca7cbb88dd68aeff
#
_cell.length_a   1.000
_cell.length_b   1.000
_cell.length_c   1.000
_cell.angle_alpha   90.00
_cell.angle_beta   90.00
_cell.angle_gamma   90.00
#
_symmetry.space_group_name_H-M   'P 1'
#
loop_
_entity.id
_entity.type
_entity.pdbx_description
1 polymer ?
#
loop_
_entity_poly.entity_id
_entity_poly.type
_entity_poly.pdbx_seq_one_letter_code
_entity_poly.pdbx_strand_id
1 'polypeptide(L)'
;SHEKASRIIAEEVMSARGGTVPIYLSSDLYPVRQDFPRLNSTLLEAYAAEPSRKSLLQVRHKTREKGGTFDLRVMAGHGGTISMDAKELARTMISGPIGGIIGSRYLGRKIGVDNLACTDIGGTSFDIGLVTEGEFAIKQNPDVGRVLLNMPMLRMDSVGAGTGSFVRINPNSQRIEIGPDSAGALIGSSWPELGLDTVTITDCNVVVGYLNPDYFLGGDLKLDRQRAIRQVDEKIAAPLGIDVHRAADGVLQLFEDNLRSNLVSRILGKGYSPESFTLLSYGGGGPLHVGGYSDGLAFDDILVPSWAPGFSAFGCACAEFEYRFDRTLDLPLLPDFDAAARDGIVAAVSAAWDALRRQVISEFAKSGVHETDIRFKPSLRMLYYGQLNDIEVPSPVQRLGSAADLDALVAGFEDLYGRTYGLAARTPEVGYLITGAFMSGSAEAEKPRLPEEPEAGPSVARSAFKGSRDIYWRGDWYDASVLALDDIEAGNVVDGPAIVEAPATTMLVPPGRTARLDTYRIFHMSRGLADGVGK
;
A
#
# COMPACT_ATOMS: atom_id res chain seq x y z
N SER A 1 1.43 36.74 -9.00
CA SER A 1 1.41 35.73 -10.06
C SER A 1 0.11 35.84 -10.88
N HIS A 2 0.09 35.30 -12.08
CA HIS A 2 -1.10 35.29 -12.96
C HIS A 2 -2.29 34.56 -12.31
N GLU A 3 -2.04 33.46 -11.57
CA GLU A 3 -3.09 32.73 -10.85
C GLU A 3 -3.80 33.59 -9.79
N LYS A 4 -3.06 34.42 -9.04
CA LYS A 4 -3.67 35.35 -8.06
C LYS A 4 -4.55 36.42 -8.73
N ALA A 5 -4.11 36.93 -9.86
CA ALA A 5 -4.93 37.87 -10.67
C ALA A 5 -6.18 37.16 -11.21
N SER A 6 -6.03 35.93 -11.72
CA SER A 6 -7.16 35.12 -12.20
C SER A 6 -8.18 34.83 -11.09
N ARG A 7 -7.72 34.59 -9.84
CA ARG A 7 -8.62 34.45 -8.68
C ARG A 7 -9.48 35.70 -8.48
N ILE A 8 -8.85 36.88 -8.42
CA ILE A 8 -9.57 38.15 -8.21
C ILE A 8 -10.64 38.34 -9.29
N ILE A 9 -10.29 38.13 -10.56
CA ILE A 9 -11.24 38.23 -11.67
C ILE A 9 -12.38 37.22 -11.52
N ALA A 10 -12.07 35.96 -11.18
CA ALA A 10 -13.09 34.93 -11.02
C ALA A 10 -14.03 35.24 -9.84
N GLU A 11 -13.50 35.71 -8.71
CA GLU A 11 -14.30 36.11 -7.54
C GLU A 11 -15.23 37.30 -7.86
N GLU A 12 -14.75 38.30 -8.59
CA GLU A 12 -15.57 39.44 -9.05
C GLU A 12 -16.69 39.00 -9.99
N VAL A 13 -16.37 38.15 -10.98
CA VAL A 13 -17.36 37.64 -11.95
C VAL A 13 -18.42 36.79 -11.24
N MET A 14 -18.03 35.94 -10.29
CA MET A 14 -18.97 35.11 -9.55
C MET A 14 -19.86 35.96 -8.64
N SER A 15 -19.28 36.94 -7.93
CA SER A 15 -20.04 37.87 -7.10
C SER A 15 -21.09 38.61 -7.92
N ALA A 16 -20.72 39.10 -9.12
CA ALA A 16 -21.64 39.79 -10.02
C ALA A 16 -22.77 38.90 -10.56
N ARG A 17 -22.57 37.58 -10.60
CA ARG A 17 -23.56 36.57 -11.05
C ARG A 17 -24.36 35.92 -9.92
N GLY A 18 -24.12 36.29 -8.65
CA GLY A 18 -24.80 35.74 -7.49
C GLY A 18 -24.48 34.27 -7.22
N GLY A 19 -23.33 33.77 -7.74
CA GLY A 19 -22.90 32.40 -7.57
C GLY A 19 -21.63 32.27 -6.70
N THR A 20 -21.42 31.12 -6.07
CA THR A 20 -20.20 30.78 -5.35
C THR A 20 -19.70 29.42 -5.84
N VAL A 21 -18.54 29.39 -6.49
CA VAL A 21 -17.85 28.15 -6.87
C VAL A 21 -16.47 28.16 -6.21
N PRO A 22 -16.03 27.06 -5.58
CA PRO A 22 -14.71 26.98 -5.00
C PRO A 22 -13.61 27.21 -6.04
N ILE A 23 -12.63 28.04 -5.71
CA ILE A 23 -11.49 28.34 -6.60
C ILE A 23 -10.23 27.74 -5.99
N TYR A 24 -9.60 26.84 -6.73
CA TYR A 24 -8.37 26.18 -6.36
C TYR A 24 -7.20 26.77 -7.15
N LEU A 25 -6.19 27.30 -6.47
CA LEU A 25 -4.97 27.77 -7.11
C LEU A 25 -3.86 26.74 -6.93
N SER A 26 -3.23 26.37 -8.03
CA SER A 26 -2.12 25.42 -8.00
C SER A 26 -0.92 25.96 -7.22
N SER A 27 -0.72 27.28 -7.22
CA SER A 27 0.31 27.95 -6.43
C SER A 27 0.08 27.89 -4.90
N ASP A 28 -1.15 27.67 -4.46
CA ASP A 28 -1.49 27.58 -3.03
C ASP A 28 -1.45 26.12 -2.53
N LEU A 29 -1.75 25.18 -3.43
CA LEU A 29 -1.83 23.75 -3.11
C LEU A 29 -0.53 23.00 -3.39
N TYR A 30 0.01 23.19 -4.61
CA TYR A 30 1.19 22.44 -5.09
C TYR A 30 2.19 23.39 -5.75
N PRO A 31 2.90 24.24 -4.98
CA PRO A 31 3.75 25.31 -5.50
C PRO A 31 5.08 24.80 -6.09
N VAL A 32 5.01 23.87 -7.05
CA VAL A 32 6.17 23.24 -7.70
C VAL A 32 6.29 23.64 -9.16
N ARG A 33 7.48 23.45 -9.75
CA ARG A 33 7.84 23.91 -11.09
C ARG A 33 7.20 23.10 -12.23
N GLN A 34 6.86 21.85 -12.01
CA GLN A 34 6.36 20.95 -13.06
C GLN A 34 4.89 21.21 -13.36
N ASP A 35 4.60 21.88 -14.47
CA ASP A 35 3.25 22.38 -14.79
C ASP A 35 2.19 21.27 -14.90
N PHE A 36 2.47 20.18 -15.64
CA PHE A 36 1.50 19.09 -15.81
C PHE A 36 1.19 18.36 -14.51
N PRO A 37 2.16 17.84 -13.73
CA PRO A 37 1.87 17.20 -12.45
C PRO A 37 1.17 18.15 -11.47
N ARG A 38 1.55 19.42 -11.45
CA ARG A 38 0.91 20.45 -10.63
C ARG A 38 -0.55 20.67 -11.01
N LEU A 39 -0.84 20.83 -12.32
CA LEU A 39 -2.20 20.96 -12.82
C LEU A 39 -3.04 19.73 -12.48
N ASN A 40 -2.53 18.53 -12.76
CA ASN A 40 -3.23 17.29 -12.49
C ASN A 40 -3.56 17.12 -11.00
N SER A 41 -2.60 17.42 -10.12
CA SER A 41 -2.82 17.36 -8.67
C SER A 41 -3.87 18.38 -8.22
N THR A 42 -3.88 19.58 -8.80
CA THR A 42 -4.87 20.61 -8.50
C THR A 42 -6.26 20.22 -8.99
N LEU A 43 -6.36 19.63 -10.19
CA LEU A 43 -7.63 19.13 -10.74
C LEU A 43 -8.18 17.98 -9.87
N LEU A 44 -7.30 17.07 -9.45
CA LEU A 44 -7.68 15.98 -8.55
C LEU A 44 -8.20 16.50 -7.22
N GLU A 45 -7.52 17.49 -6.62
CA GLU A 45 -7.98 18.14 -5.39
C GLU A 45 -9.33 18.80 -5.59
N ALA A 46 -9.49 19.58 -6.65
CA ALA A 46 -10.76 20.26 -6.97
C ALA A 46 -11.92 19.27 -7.17
N TYR A 47 -11.65 18.08 -7.73
CA TYR A 47 -12.65 17.05 -7.96
C TYR A 47 -12.98 16.25 -6.69
N ALA A 48 -11.95 15.84 -5.93
CA ALA A 48 -12.08 14.83 -4.87
C ALA A 48 -12.18 15.43 -3.46
N ALA A 49 -11.66 16.64 -3.21
CA ALA A 49 -11.53 17.18 -1.87
C ALA A 49 -12.87 17.35 -1.15
N GLU A 50 -13.87 17.91 -1.81
CA GLU A 50 -15.17 18.18 -1.16
C GLU A 50 -15.95 16.90 -0.84
N PRO A 51 -16.12 15.92 -1.75
CA PRO A 51 -16.72 14.63 -1.43
C PRO A 51 -15.96 13.89 -0.32
N SER A 52 -14.63 13.90 -0.38
CA SER A 52 -13.78 13.26 0.66
C SER A 52 -13.98 13.93 2.01
N ARG A 53 -13.93 15.25 2.07
CA ARG A 53 -14.14 16.03 3.30
C ARG A 53 -15.52 15.75 3.90
N LYS A 54 -16.57 15.71 3.09
CA LYS A 54 -17.93 15.38 3.55
C LYS A 54 -17.97 13.98 4.17
N SER A 55 -17.38 12.98 3.54
CA SER A 55 -17.32 11.60 4.06
C SER A 55 -16.54 11.55 5.37
N LEU A 56 -15.37 12.19 5.45
CA LEU A 56 -14.56 12.25 6.65
C LEU A 56 -15.29 12.95 7.82
N LEU A 57 -16.00 14.04 7.54
CA LEU A 57 -16.84 14.73 8.54
C LEU A 57 -17.95 13.83 9.08
N GLN A 58 -18.57 13.00 8.23
CA GLN A 58 -19.55 12.00 8.67
C GLN A 58 -18.93 10.96 9.59
N VAL A 59 -17.73 10.47 9.27
CA VAL A 59 -17.00 9.54 10.14
C VAL A 59 -16.71 10.19 11.50
N ARG A 60 -16.20 11.44 11.51
CA ARG A 60 -15.93 12.20 12.74
C ARG A 60 -17.20 12.37 13.57
N HIS A 61 -18.31 12.73 12.95
CA HIS A 61 -19.60 12.89 13.62
C HIS A 61 -20.05 11.58 14.28
N LYS A 62 -20.08 10.48 13.52
CA LYS A 62 -20.45 9.16 14.06
C LYS A 62 -19.52 8.69 15.18
N THR A 63 -18.22 8.99 15.10
CA THR A 63 -17.26 8.67 16.16
C THR A 63 -17.61 9.43 17.45
N ARG A 64 -17.92 10.73 17.32
CA ARG A 64 -18.33 11.57 18.46
C ARG A 64 -19.67 11.11 19.07
N GLU A 65 -20.65 10.76 18.26
CA GLU A 65 -21.94 10.20 18.72
C GLU A 65 -21.75 8.91 19.52
N LYS A 66 -20.75 8.10 19.18
CA LYS A 66 -20.38 6.87 19.90
C LYS A 66 -19.46 7.11 21.11
N GLY A 67 -19.24 8.37 21.50
CA GLY A 67 -18.45 8.74 22.67
C GLY A 67 -16.94 8.85 22.42
N GLY A 68 -16.47 8.78 21.17
CA GLY A 68 -15.06 9.01 20.85
C GLY A 68 -14.66 10.46 21.07
N THR A 69 -13.60 10.71 21.87
CA THR A 69 -13.09 12.05 22.20
C THR A 69 -11.78 12.40 21.52
N PHE A 70 -11.16 11.44 20.84
CA PHE A 70 -9.88 11.59 20.13
C PHE A 70 -10.05 12.30 18.78
N ASP A 71 -8.96 12.90 18.30
CA ASP A 71 -8.91 13.47 16.96
C ASP A 71 -8.58 12.40 15.92
N LEU A 72 -9.43 12.33 14.89
CA LEU A 72 -9.22 11.45 13.76
C LEU A 72 -8.15 12.03 12.83
N ARG A 73 -7.23 11.15 12.39
CA ARG A 73 -6.23 11.43 11.37
C ARG A 73 -6.47 10.54 10.16
N VAL A 74 -5.95 10.97 9.03
CA VAL A 74 -6.10 10.24 7.75
C VAL A 74 -4.72 9.89 7.23
N MET A 75 -4.56 8.66 6.76
CA MET A 75 -3.31 8.22 6.13
C MET A 75 -3.08 8.98 4.83
N ALA A 76 -1.89 9.55 4.68
CA ALA A 76 -1.46 10.19 3.44
C ALA A 76 -0.53 9.26 2.62
N GLY A 77 -0.49 9.49 1.33
CA GLY A 77 0.28 8.69 0.38
C GLY A 77 1.79 8.61 0.67
N HIS A 78 2.36 9.59 1.36
CA HIS A 78 3.77 9.58 1.75
C HIS A 78 4.08 8.70 2.98
N GLY A 79 3.06 8.12 3.62
CA GLY A 79 3.22 7.16 4.73
C GLY A 79 3.07 7.76 6.12
N GLY A 80 2.81 9.07 6.24
CA GLY A 80 2.41 9.72 7.48
C GLY A 80 0.90 9.89 7.57
N THR A 81 0.39 10.23 8.75
CA THR A 81 -1.00 10.67 8.92
C THR A 81 -1.09 12.19 8.95
N ILE A 82 -2.17 12.74 8.43
CA ILE A 82 -2.48 14.17 8.42
C ILE A 82 -3.82 14.41 9.11
N SER A 83 -4.08 15.66 9.51
CA SER A 83 -5.38 16.06 10.03
C SER A 83 -6.48 15.91 8.99
N MET A 84 -7.70 15.57 9.42
CA MET A 84 -8.89 15.60 8.57
C MET A 84 -9.21 17.01 8.02
N ASP A 85 -8.70 18.05 8.68
CA ASP A 85 -8.87 19.45 8.29
C ASP A 85 -7.73 19.97 7.38
N ALA A 86 -6.83 19.08 6.93
CA ALA A 86 -5.78 19.41 5.97
C ALA A 86 -6.36 19.96 4.66
N LYS A 87 -5.60 20.85 4.02
CA LYS A 87 -6.04 21.48 2.76
C LYS A 87 -5.98 20.51 1.59
N GLU A 88 -4.92 19.67 1.54
CA GLU A 88 -4.65 18.77 0.42
C GLU A 88 -5.15 17.35 0.73
N LEU A 89 -6.45 17.14 0.69
CA LEU A 89 -7.06 15.82 0.95
C LEU A 89 -6.82 14.81 -0.16
N ALA A 90 -6.50 15.23 -1.38
CA ALA A 90 -6.10 14.30 -2.44
C ALA A 90 -4.82 13.51 -2.08
N ARG A 91 -4.01 14.01 -1.15
CA ARG A 91 -2.87 13.26 -0.58
C ARG A 91 -3.27 11.99 0.18
N THR A 92 -4.55 11.82 0.53
CA THR A 92 -5.06 10.62 1.22
C THR A 92 -5.48 9.51 0.26
N MET A 93 -5.33 9.74 -1.05
CA MET A 93 -5.56 8.72 -2.05
C MET A 93 -4.66 7.49 -1.82
N ILE A 94 -5.21 6.28 -2.03
CA ILE A 94 -4.51 5.00 -1.83
C ILE A 94 -4.07 4.78 -0.35
N SER A 95 -4.78 5.36 0.60
CA SER A 95 -4.44 5.31 2.03
C SER A 95 -4.41 3.88 2.61
N GLY A 96 -5.31 2.98 2.20
CA GLY A 96 -5.38 1.61 2.68
C GLY A 96 -4.10 0.81 2.41
N PRO A 97 -3.72 0.62 1.14
CA PRO A 97 -2.49 -0.08 0.77
C PRO A 97 -1.22 0.54 1.38
N ILE A 98 -1.16 1.87 1.47
CA ILE A 98 -0.05 2.57 2.15
C ILE A 98 0.02 2.17 3.63
N GLY A 99 -1.13 2.09 4.30
CA GLY A 99 -1.21 1.60 5.68
C GLY A 99 -0.57 0.22 5.82
N GLY A 100 -0.87 -0.71 4.91
CA GLY A 100 -0.27 -2.04 4.90
C GLY A 100 1.25 -2.02 4.85
N ILE A 101 1.86 -1.19 4.00
CA ILE A 101 3.33 -1.06 3.92
C ILE A 101 3.93 -0.47 5.21
N ILE A 102 3.27 0.54 5.79
CA ILE A 102 3.71 1.12 7.09
C ILE A 102 3.64 0.08 8.19
N GLY A 103 2.54 -0.71 8.25
CA GLY A 103 2.38 -1.82 9.19
C GLY A 103 3.46 -2.89 9.00
N SER A 104 3.79 -3.21 7.75
CA SER A 104 4.83 -4.18 7.42
C SER A 104 6.21 -3.74 7.91
N ARG A 105 6.58 -2.47 7.72
CA ARG A 105 7.83 -1.93 8.25
C ARG A 105 7.85 -1.95 9.79
N TYR A 106 6.74 -1.58 10.42
CA TYR A 106 6.63 -1.62 11.88
C TYR A 106 6.78 -3.05 12.41
N LEU A 107 6.06 -4.00 11.80
CA LEU A 107 6.13 -5.42 12.14
C LEU A 107 7.55 -5.97 11.91
N GLY A 108 8.16 -5.72 10.74
CA GLY A 108 9.51 -6.17 10.42
C GLY A 108 10.53 -5.75 11.46
N ARG A 109 10.50 -4.46 11.88
CA ARG A 109 11.36 -3.97 12.97
C ARG A 109 11.11 -4.67 14.31
N LYS A 110 9.85 -5.05 14.59
CA LYS A 110 9.49 -5.74 15.84
C LYS A 110 9.99 -7.17 15.86
N ILE A 111 9.94 -7.89 14.72
CA ILE A 111 10.36 -9.29 14.61
C ILE A 111 11.78 -9.48 14.05
N GLY A 112 12.51 -8.38 13.79
CA GLY A 112 13.90 -8.43 13.31
C GLY A 112 14.05 -8.79 11.83
N VAL A 113 13.07 -8.46 10.98
CA VAL A 113 13.08 -8.72 9.53
C VAL A 113 13.16 -7.40 8.77
N ASP A 114 14.26 -7.17 8.05
CA ASP A 114 14.53 -5.92 7.33
C ASP A 114 14.01 -5.93 5.88
N ASN A 115 13.86 -7.11 5.28
CA ASN A 115 13.43 -7.25 3.88
C ASN A 115 12.08 -7.96 3.80
N LEU A 116 11.03 -7.23 3.47
CA LEU A 116 9.67 -7.76 3.36
C LEU A 116 9.10 -7.53 1.97
N ALA A 117 8.62 -8.59 1.35
CA ALA A 117 7.72 -8.52 0.19
C ALA A 117 6.28 -8.55 0.71
N CYS A 118 5.63 -7.40 0.68
CA CYS A 118 4.30 -7.19 1.25
C CYS A 118 3.23 -7.38 0.19
N THR A 119 2.20 -8.17 0.48
CA THR A 119 1.10 -8.44 -0.45
C THR A 119 -0.23 -8.29 0.25
N ASP A 120 -1.11 -7.46 -0.31
CA ASP A 120 -2.50 -7.26 0.13
C ASP A 120 -3.44 -7.77 -0.95
N ILE A 121 -4.27 -8.75 -0.64
CA ILE A 121 -5.30 -9.24 -1.55
C ILE A 121 -6.67 -8.85 -0.98
N GLY A 122 -7.26 -7.87 -1.65
CA GLY A 122 -8.63 -7.44 -1.39
C GLY A 122 -9.63 -8.06 -2.36
N GLY A 123 -10.84 -7.49 -2.39
CA GLY A 123 -11.87 -7.89 -3.36
C GLY A 123 -11.59 -7.42 -4.79
N THR A 124 -10.87 -6.31 -4.97
CA THR A 124 -10.67 -5.64 -6.26
C THR A 124 -9.23 -5.63 -6.76
N SER A 125 -8.26 -5.64 -5.85
CA SER A 125 -6.85 -5.45 -6.19
C SER A 125 -5.94 -6.44 -5.46
N PHE A 126 -4.78 -6.60 -6.05
CA PHE A 126 -3.59 -7.17 -5.46
C PHE A 126 -2.53 -6.08 -5.39
N ASP A 127 -2.19 -5.67 -4.18
CA ASP A 127 -1.26 -4.60 -3.92
C ASP A 127 0.07 -5.18 -3.44
N ILE A 128 1.18 -4.70 -4.04
CA ILE A 128 2.53 -5.19 -3.77
C ILE A 128 3.40 -4.02 -3.31
N GLY A 129 4.02 -4.18 -2.15
CA GLY A 129 5.01 -3.25 -1.61
C GLY A 129 6.30 -3.98 -1.24
N LEU A 130 7.43 -3.28 -1.28
CA LEU A 130 8.70 -3.83 -0.81
C LEU A 130 9.28 -2.92 0.27
N VAL A 131 9.59 -3.50 1.42
CA VAL A 131 10.45 -2.91 2.45
C VAL A 131 11.84 -3.52 2.23
N THR A 132 12.86 -2.69 2.11
CA THR A 132 14.25 -3.10 1.86
C THR A 132 15.14 -2.43 2.88
N GLU A 133 15.97 -3.20 3.60
CA GLU A 133 16.83 -2.68 4.67
C GLU A 133 16.03 -1.87 5.73
N GLY A 134 14.80 -2.32 6.04
CA GLY A 134 13.90 -1.68 6.99
C GLY A 134 13.25 -0.37 6.50
N GLU A 135 13.44 0.00 5.23
CA GLU A 135 12.89 1.24 4.66
C GLU A 135 12.07 0.98 3.37
N PHE A 136 11.23 1.94 3.02
CA PHE A 136 10.42 1.92 1.80
C PHE A 136 10.82 3.06 0.86
N ALA A 137 10.65 2.84 -0.43
CA ALA A 137 10.93 3.86 -1.44
C ALA A 137 9.73 4.81 -1.60
N ILE A 138 10.02 6.11 -1.80
CA ILE A 138 9.03 7.14 -2.15
C ILE A 138 9.19 7.50 -3.62
N LYS A 139 8.08 7.50 -4.36
CA LYS A 139 8.01 8.03 -5.72
C LYS A 139 7.52 9.48 -5.67
N GLN A 140 8.32 10.41 -6.15
CA GLN A 140 8.01 11.84 -6.06
C GLN A 140 6.84 12.25 -6.96
N ASN A 141 6.83 11.76 -8.18
CA ASN A 141 5.76 11.99 -9.14
C ASN A 141 5.15 10.63 -9.51
N PRO A 142 4.20 10.11 -8.72
CA PRO A 142 3.53 8.87 -9.04
C PRO A 142 2.62 9.02 -10.25
N ASP A 143 2.54 7.96 -11.03
CA ASP A 143 1.53 7.77 -12.05
C ASP A 143 0.37 6.99 -11.42
N VAL A 144 -0.79 7.60 -11.31
CA VAL A 144 -2.00 6.97 -10.79
C VAL A 144 -3.08 7.05 -11.87
N GLY A 145 -3.48 5.89 -12.38
CA GLY A 145 -4.48 5.81 -13.45
C GLY A 145 -4.06 6.57 -14.73
N ARG A 146 -2.77 6.52 -15.08
CA ARG A 146 -2.14 7.23 -16.20
C ARG A 146 -2.09 8.76 -16.03
N VAL A 147 -2.27 9.24 -14.82
CA VAL A 147 -2.19 10.66 -14.48
C VAL A 147 -0.97 10.89 -13.61
N LEU A 148 0.02 11.62 -14.12
CA LEU A 148 1.21 11.99 -13.37
C LEU A 148 0.87 13.08 -12.35
N LEU A 149 1.14 12.81 -11.08
CA LEU A 149 0.80 13.70 -9.96
C LEU A 149 2.06 14.28 -9.31
N ASN A 150 1.94 15.45 -8.71
CA ASN A 150 2.96 16.02 -7.83
C ASN A 150 2.58 15.82 -6.36
N MET A 151 2.48 14.57 -5.96
CA MET A 151 2.20 14.16 -4.59
C MET A 151 3.12 13.00 -4.27
N PRO A 152 4.18 13.18 -3.46
CA PRO A 152 5.04 12.08 -3.06
C PRO A 152 4.23 10.94 -2.43
N MET A 153 4.44 9.73 -2.91
CA MET A 153 3.75 8.53 -2.44
C MET A 153 4.73 7.39 -2.22
N LEU A 154 4.44 6.54 -1.26
CA LEU A 154 5.18 5.27 -1.13
C LEU A 154 5.09 4.51 -2.45
N ARG A 155 6.20 3.93 -2.85
CA ARG A 155 6.27 3.11 -4.06
C ARG A 155 5.60 1.78 -3.80
N MET A 156 4.46 1.62 -4.42
CA MET A 156 3.72 0.37 -4.44
C MET A 156 3.17 0.13 -5.85
N ASP A 157 2.83 -1.10 -6.14
CA ASP A 157 2.21 -1.49 -7.39
C ASP A 157 0.86 -2.15 -7.09
N SER A 158 -0.18 -1.71 -7.77
CA SER A 158 -1.53 -2.24 -7.64
C SER A 158 -1.94 -2.91 -8.95
N VAL A 159 -2.43 -4.13 -8.85
CA VAL A 159 -2.89 -4.93 -9.98
C VAL A 159 -4.38 -5.20 -9.78
N GLY A 160 -5.19 -5.05 -10.81
CA GLY A 160 -6.62 -5.37 -10.78
C GLY A 160 -6.87 -6.88 -10.74
N ALA A 161 -6.48 -7.52 -9.64
CA ALA A 161 -6.52 -8.97 -9.44
C ALA A 161 -6.90 -9.27 -7.98
N GLY A 162 -8.14 -8.97 -7.58
CA GLY A 162 -8.69 -9.32 -6.27
C GLY A 162 -9.62 -10.53 -6.33
N THR A 163 -10.13 -10.97 -5.19
CA THR A 163 -11.02 -12.15 -5.09
C THR A 163 -12.38 -11.92 -5.76
N GLY A 164 -12.79 -10.68 -5.99
CA GLY A 164 -13.97 -10.31 -6.77
C GLY A 164 -13.73 -10.17 -8.27
N SER A 165 -12.52 -10.41 -8.79
CA SER A 165 -12.22 -10.30 -10.21
C SER A 165 -13.13 -11.20 -11.04
N PHE A 166 -13.69 -10.64 -12.11
CA PHE A 166 -14.55 -11.38 -13.02
C PHE A 166 -13.77 -12.40 -13.82
N VAL A 167 -14.37 -13.56 -14.01
CA VAL A 167 -13.84 -14.67 -14.80
C VAL A 167 -14.72 -14.87 -16.03
N ARG A 168 -14.13 -14.86 -17.20
CA ARG A 168 -14.84 -15.03 -18.49
C ARG A 168 -14.03 -15.89 -19.44
N ILE A 169 -14.73 -16.49 -20.40
CA ILE A 169 -14.09 -17.08 -21.58
C ILE A 169 -14.09 -16.03 -22.69
N ASN A 170 -12.92 -15.69 -23.20
CA ASN A 170 -12.82 -14.81 -24.36
C ASN A 170 -13.41 -15.52 -25.60
N PRO A 171 -14.42 -14.94 -26.24
CA PRO A 171 -15.13 -15.62 -27.35
C PRO A 171 -14.24 -15.85 -28.58
N ASN A 172 -13.17 -15.04 -28.75
CA ASN A 172 -12.29 -15.13 -29.91
C ASN A 172 -11.14 -16.12 -29.70
N SER A 173 -10.53 -16.10 -28.50
CA SER A 173 -9.35 -16.93 -28.20
C SER A 173 -9.69 -18.23 -27.48
N GLN A 174 -10.93 -18.38 -26.99
CA GLN A 174 -11.37 -19.51 -26.15
C GLN A 174 -10.51 -19.70 -24.89
N ARG A 175 -9.92 -18.61 -24.38
CA ARG A 175 -9.09 -18.62 -23.18
C ARG A 175 -9.82 -17.99 -22.00
N ILE A 176 -9.48 -18.46 -20.81
CA ILE A 176 -9.93 -17.84 -19.56
C ILE A 176 -9.27 -16.46 -19.42
N GLU A 177 -10.08 -15.44 -19.13
CA GLU A 177 -9.67 -14.10 -18.78
C GLU A 177 -10.12 -13.79 -17.35
N ILE A 178 -9.22 -13.22 -16.55
CA ILE A 178 -9.46 -12.82 -15.16
C ILE A 178 -9.25 -11.32 -15.06
N GLY A 179 -10.27 -10.58 -14.61
CA GLY A 179 -10.25 -9.14 -14.48
C GLY A 179 -10.09 -8.40 -15.83
N PRO A 180 -9.63 -7.13 -15.82
CA PRO A 180 -9.37 -6.28 -14.63
C PRO A 180 -10.65 -5.84 -13.89
N ASP A 181 -11.82 -6.01 -14.49
CA ASP A 181 -13.10 -5.70 -13.85
C ASP A 181 -13.39 -6.64 -12.68
N SER A 182 -14.08 -6.13 -11.67
CA SER A 182 -14.43 -6.89 -10.47
C SER A 182 -15.84 -6.60 -9.99
N ALA A 183 -16.40 -7.51 -9.21
CA ALA A 183 -17.69 -7.35 -8.55
C ALA A 183 -17.67 -6.27 -7.45
N GLY A 184 -16.47 -5.86 -6.98
CA GLY A 184 -16.35 -4.93 -5.87
C GLY A 184 -17.06 -5.43 -4.62
N ALA A 185 -17.98 -4.62 -4.08
CA ALA A 185 -18.77 -4.97 -2.91
C ALA A 185 -19.87 -6.02 -3.18
N LEU A 186 -20.10 -6.40 -4.45
CA LEU A 186 -21.15 -7.38 -4.83
C LEU A 186 -20.68 -8.84 -4.71
N ILE A 187 -19.46 -9.07 -4.30
CA ILE A 187 -18.81 -10.37 -4.01
C ILE A 187 -18.71 -11.27 -5.23
N GLY A 188 -19.84 -11.81 -5.72
CA GLY A 188 -19.89 -12.75 -6.83
C GLY A 188 -21.29 -13.26 -7.12
N SER A 189 -21.40 -14.17 -8.09
CA SER A 189 -22.65 -14.79 -8.47
C SER A 189 -23.25 -15.69 -7.37
N SER A 190 -22.43 -16.17 -6.45
CA SER A 190 -22.85 -16.93 -5.27
C SER A 190 -23.65 -16.11 -4.26
N TRP A 191 -23.71 -14.78 -4.38
CA TRP A 191 -24.60 -13.95 -3.58
C TRP A 191 -25.84 -13.53 -4.37
N PRO A 192 -26.96 -14.28 -4.30
CA PRO A 192 -28.08 -14.14 -5.23
C PRO A 192 -28.87 -12.83 -5.06
N GLU A 193 -28.84 -12.20 -3.88
CA GLU A 193 -29.66 -11.01 -3.56
C GLU A 193 -29.34 -9.81 -4.48
N LEU A 194 -28.14 -9.72 -5.01
CA LEU A 194 -27.69 -8.60 -5.86
C LEU A 194 -27.75 -8.92 -7.36
N GLY A 195 -28.20 -10.11 -7.75
CA GLY A 195 -28.47 -10.47 -9.14
C GLY A 195 -27.25 -10.49 -10.07
N LEU A 196 -26.04 -10.56 -9.52
CA LEU A 196 -24.82 -10.65 -10.34
C LEU A 196 -24.78 -11.98 -11.09
N ASP A 197 -24.54 -11.89 -12.40
CA ASP A 197 -24.55 -13.03 -13.32
C ASP A 197 -23.17 -13.29 -13.96
N THR A 198 -22.08 -12.91 -13.29
CA THR A 198 -20.71 -13.13 -13.74
C THR A 198 -19.92 -13.87 -12.68
N VAL A 199 -19.20 -14.91 -13.09
CA VAL A 199 -18.32 -15.70 -12.21
C VAL A 199 -17.19 -14.83 -11.68
N THR A 200 -16.83 -15.02 -10.41
CA THR A 200 -15.70 -14.37 -9.75
C THR A 200 -14.74 -15.41 -9.16
N ILE A 201 -13.56 -14.96 -8.72
CA ILE A 201 -12.62 -15.80 -7.97
C ILE A 201 -13.27 -16.31 -6.68
N THR A 202 -14.10 -15.49 -6.01
CA THR A 202 -14.85 -15.92 -4.82
C THR A 202 -15.79 -17.11 -5.15
N ASP A 203 -16.48 -17.08 -6.29
CA ASP A 203 -17.34 -18.20 -6.71
C ASP A 203 -16.52 -19.49 -6.92
N CYS A 204 -15.34 -19.38 -7.55
CA CYS A 204 -14.45 -20.52 -7.73
C CYS A 204 -13.96 -21.08 -6.37
N ASN A 205 -13.63 -20.22 -5.40
CA ASN A 205 -13.26 -20.64 -4.05
C ASN A 205 -14.39 -21.37 -3.32
N VAL A 206 -15.65 -20.98 -3.55
CA VAL A 206 -16.82 -21.69 -3.02
C VAL A 206 -17.00 -23.06 -3.68
N VAL A 207 -16.81 -23.13 -5.00
CA VAL A 207 -16.95 -24.40 -5.77
C VAL A 207 -15.93 -25.44 -5.30
N VAL A 208 -14.66 -25.07 -5.18
CA VAL A 208 -13.59 -25.98 -4.75
C VAL A 208 -13.57 -26.27 -3.24
N GLY A 209 -14.47 -25.66 -2.46
CA GLY A 209 -14.64 -25.94 -1.03
C GLY A 209 -13.73 -25.13 -0.09
N TYR A 210 -12.94 -24.16 -0.58
CA TYR A 210 -12.06 -23.35 0.29
C TYR A 210 -12.88 -22.43 1.19
N LEU A 211 -13.96 -21.82 0.67
CA LEU A 211 -14.85 -20.95 1.43
C LEU A 211 -16.09 -21.69 1.93
N ASN A 212 -16.45 -21.43 3.18
CA ASN A 212 -17.69 -21.88 3.77
C ASN A 212 -18.85 -20.96 3.36
N PRO A 213 -19.82 -21.43 2.55
CA PRO A 213 -20.93 -20.60 2.12
C PRO A 213 -21.84 -20.14 3.26
N ASP A 214 -21.87 -20.87 4.39
CA ASP A 214 -22.69 -20.56 5.56
C ASP A 214 -21.96 -19.67 6.60
N TYR A 215 -20.64 -19.44 6.42
CA TYR A 215 -19.82 -18.72 7.39
C TYR A 215 -19.08 -17.52 6.77
N PHE A 216 -19.55 -17.02 5.63
CA PHE A 216 -18.97 -15.82 5.03
C PHE A 216 -19.28 -14.59 5.92
N LEU A 217 -18.27 -13.76 6.20
CA LEU A 217 -18.32 -12.66 7.20
C LEU A 217 -18.84 -13.13 8.57
N GLY A 218 -18.36 -14.28 9.05
CA GLY A 218 -18.79 -14.82 10.34
C GLY A 218 -20.22 -15.39 10.35
N GLY A 219 -20.82 -15.57 9.17
CA GLY A 219 -22.21 -16.01 9.00
C GLY A 219 -23.22 -14.89 8.80
N ASP A 220 -22.76 -13.62 8.82
CA ASP A 220 -23.63 -12.46 8.52
C ASP A 220 -24.11 -12.47 7.07
N LEU A 221 -23.40 -13.17 6.19
CA LEU A 221 -23.72 -13.30 4.80
C LEU A 221 -23.66 -14.77 4.36
N LYS A 222 -24.69 -15.25 3.69
CA LYS A 222 -24.76 -16.60 3.15
C LYS A 222 -24.56 -16.60 1.65
N LEU A 223 -23.70 -17.50 1.18
CA LEU A 223 -23.45 -17.71 -0.25
C LEU A 223 -24.20 -18.96 -0.73
N ASP A 224 -24.68 -18.92 -1.96
CA ASP A 224 -25.33 -20.07 -2.61
C ASP A 224 -24.29 -20.90 -3.40
N ARG A 225 -23.79 -21.97 -2.78
CA ARG A 225 -22.84 -22.89 -3.43
C ARG A 225 -23.40 -23.52 -4.70
N GLN A 226 -24.68 -23.89 -4.71
CA GLN A 226 -25.29 -24.52 -5.88
C GLN A 226 -25.38 -23.54 -7.06
N ARG A 227 -25.66 -22.27 -6.76
CA ARG A 227 -25.62 -21.21 -7.78
C ARG A 227 -24.18 -21.00 -8.30
N ALA A 228 -23.17 -20.97 -7.42
CA ALA A 228 -21.77 -20.87 -7.85
C ALA A 228 -21.39 -22.03 -8.78
N ILE A 229 -21.74 -23.27 -8.41
CA ILE A 229 -21.49 -24.45 -9.24
C ILE A 229 -22.16 -24.29 -10.61
N ARG A 230 -23.46 -23.96 -10.67
CA ARG A 230 -24.15 -23.75 -11.93
C ARG A 230 -23.50 -22.66 -12.79
N GLN A 231 -23.16 -21.54 -12.21
CA GLN A 231 -22.57 -20.42 -12.95
C GLN A 231 -21.17 -20.74 -13.48
N VAL A 232 -20.34 -21.41 -12.69
CA VAL A 232 -19.01 -21.86 -13.14
C VAL A 232 -19.16 -22.95 -14.23
N ASP A 233 -20.11 -23.87 -14.06
CA ASP A 233 -20.36 -24.90 -15.05
C ASP A 233 -20.81 -24.30 -16.40
N GLU A 234 -21.87 -23.51 -16.39
CA GLU A 234 -22.45 -22.91 -17.60
C GLU A 234 -21.50 -21.98 -18.35
N LYS A 235 -20.70 -21.19 -17.60
CA LYS A 235 -19.91 -20.09 -18.20
C LYS A 235 -18.46 -20.42 -18.43
N ILE A 236 -17.92 -21.41 -17.72
CA ILE A 236 -16.49 -21.75 -17.79
C ILE A 236 -16.30 -23.22 -18.17
N ALA A 237 -16.88 -24.17 -17.41
CA ALA A 237 -16.60 -25.59 -17.54
C ALA A 237 -17.18 -26.16 -18.84
N ALA A 238 -18.47 -25.96 -19.12
CA ALA A 238 -19.13 -26.47 -20.31
C ALA A 238 -18.53 -25.92 -21.62
N PRO A 239 -18.23 -24.61 -21.77
CA PRO A 239 -17.51 -24.10 -22.93
C PRO A 239 -16.13 -24.72 -23.15
N LEU A 240 -15.44 -25.13 -22.07
CA LEU A 240 -14.12 -25.77 -22.14
C LEU A 240 -14.20 -27.30 -22.25
N GLY A 241 -15.38 -27.90 -22.07
CA GLY A 241 -15.58 -29.34 -22.10
C GLY A 241 -14.89 -30.09 -20.93
N ILE A 242 -14.81 -29.49 -19.75
CA ILE A 242 -14.17 -30.06 -18.57
C ILE A 242 -15.10 -30.08 -17.35
N ASP A 243 -14.74 -30.82 -16.30
CA ASP A 243 -15.47 -30.86 -15.05
C ASP A 243 -15.47 -29.51 -14.33
N VAL A 244 -16.55 -29.18 -13.61
CA VAL A 244 -16.74 -27.89 -12.96
C VAL A 244 -15.71 -27.60 -11.86
N HIS A 245 -15.30 -28.62 -11.08
CA HIS A 245 -14.27 -28.43 -10.03
C HIS A 245 -12.90 -28.24 -10.67
N ARG A 246 -12.61 -28.99 -11.73
CA ARG A 246 -11.39 -28.80 -12.53
C ARG A 246 -11.34 -27.42 -13.18
N ALA A 247 -12.48 -26.92 -13.65
CA ALA A 247 -12.57 -25.57 -14.21
C ALA A 247 -12.31 -24.49 -13.15
N ALA A 248 -12.94 -24.60 -11.97
CA ALA A 248 -12.74 -23.67 -10.87
C ALA A 248 -11.29 -23.69 -10.36
N ASP A 249 -10.70 -24.86 -10.17
CA ASP A 249 -9.30 -25.03 -9.76
C ASP A 249 -8.33 -24.45 -10.81
N GLY A 250 -8.58 -24.69 -12.10
CA GLY A 250 -7.79 -24.10 -13.18
C GLY A 250 -7.85 -22.58 -13.21
N VAL A 251 -9.01 -21.98 -12.91
CA VAL A 251 -9.16 -20.53 -12.74
C VAL A 251 -8.33 -20.03 -11.56
N LEU A 252 -8.38 -20.72 -10.42
CA LEU A 252 -7.61 -20.33 -9.21
C LEU A 252 -6.11 -20.45 -9.44
N GLN A 253 -5.64 -21.52 -10.10
CA GLN A 253 -4.23 -21.66 -10.47
C GLN A 253 -3.78 -20.51 -11.39
N LEU A 254 -4.57 -20.16 -12.41
CA LEU A 254 -4.26 -19.05 -13.32
C LEU A 254 -4.24 -17.71 -12.57
N PHE A 255 -5.15 -17.50 -11.62
CA PHE A 255 -5.18 -16.33 -10.74
C PHE A 255 -3.90 -16.25 -9.89
N GLU A 256 -3.54 -17.33 -9.21
CA GLU A 256 -2.35 -17.42 -8.35
C GLU A 256 -1.04 -17.27 -9.15
N ASP A 257 -0.96 -17.83 -10.36
CA ASP A 257 0.18 -17.65 -11.26
C ASP A 257 0.33 -16.20 -11.72
N ASN A 258 -0.78 -15.49 -11.94
CA ASN A 258 -0.76 -14.06 -12.23
C ASN A 258 -0.25 -13.25 -11.02
N LEU A 259 -0.72 -13.54 -9.81
CA LEU A 259 -0.21 -12.91 -8.58
C LEU A 259 1.28 -13.15 -8.41
N ARG A 260 1.73 -14.43 -8.56
CA ARG A 260 3.13 -14.84 -8.50
C ARG A 260 3.99 -14.08 -9.50
N SER A 261 3.58 -14.02 -10.75
CA SER A 261 4.32 -13.36 -11.83
C SER A 261 4.50 -11.87 -11.58
N ASN A 262 3.45 -11.20 -11.09
CA ASN A 262 3.53 -9.80 -10.71
C ASN A 262 4.50 -9.59 -9.54
N LEU A 263 4.40 -10.39 -8.47
CA LEU A 263 5.26 -10.29 -7.29
C LEU A 263 6.74 -10.49 -7.67
N VAL A 264 7.06 -11.57 -8.38
CA VAL A 264 8.43 -11.88 -8.81
C VAL A 264 8.98 -10.78 -9.72
N SER A 265 8.18 -10.30 -10.68
CA SER A 265 8.60 -9.21 -11.57
C SER A 265 8.97 -7.93 -10.81
N ARG A 266 8.26 -7.63 -9.70
CA ARG A 266 8.57 -6.44 -8.87
C ARG A 266 9.85 -6.61 -8.06
N ILE A 267 10.11 -7.81 -7.55
CA ILE A 267 11.35 -8.11 -6.82
C ILE A 267 12.55 -8.07 -7.77
N LEU A 268 12.48 -8.82 -8.89
CA LEU A 268 13.54 -8.87 -9.88
C LEU A 268 13.79 -7.52 -10.57
N GLY A 269 12.73 -6.76 -10.86
CA GLY A 269 12.82 -5.42 -11.45
C GLY A 269 13.56 -4.39 -10.58
N LYS A 270 13.81 -4.70 -9.31
CA LYS A 270 14.67 -3.92 -8.42
C LYS A 270 16.07 -4.54 -8.22
N GLY A 271 16.37 -5.61 -8.92
CA GLY A 271 17.67 -6.29 -8.83
C GLY A 271 17.82 -7.26 -7.66
N TYR A 272 16.71 -7.64 -7.02
CA TYR A 272 16.70 -8.60 -5.90
C TYR A 272 16.18 -9.97 -6.34
N SER A 273 16.38 -10.98 -5.46
CA SER A 273 15.81 -12.32 -5.57
C SER A 273 14.76 -12.53 -4.47
N PRO A 274 13.70 -13.34 -4.69
CA PRO A 274 12.76 -13.73 -3.63
C PRO A 274 13.44 -14.29 -2.38
N GLU A 275 14.56 -15.00 -2.51
CA GLU A 275 15.36 -15.54 -1.41
C GLU A 275 15.87 -14.47 -0.42
N SER A 276 15.94 -13.21 -0.86
CA SER A 276 16.37 -12.08 -0.02
C SER A 276 15.25 -11.46 0.79
N PHE A 277 14.03 -12.00 0.69
CA PHE A 277 12.83 -11.45 1.31
C PHE A 277 12.06 -12.48 2.12
N THR A 278 11.44 -12.02 3.19
CA THR A 278 10.31 -12.67 3.83
C THR A 278 9.02 -12.19 3.15
N LEU A 279 8.14 -13.12 2.75
CA LEU A 279 6.83 -12.78 2.20
C LEU A 279 5.86 -12.49 3.34
N LEU A 280 5.22 -11.33 3.34
CA LEU A 280 4.16 -10.99 4.27
C LEU A 280 2.85 -10.82 3.51
N SER A 281 1.89 -11.73 3.76
CA SER A 281 0.59 -11.75 3.08
C SER A 281 -0.54 -11.33 4.01
N TYR A 282 -1.34 -10.36 3.59
CA TYR A 282 -2.49 -9.85 4.35
C TYR A 282 -3.65 -9.46 3.41
N GLY A 283 -4.66 -8.75 3.96
CA GLY A 283 -5.93 -8.53 3.31
C GLY A 283 -6.90 -9.69 3.52
N GLY A 284 -8.16 -9.52 3.14
CA GLY A 284 -9.19 -10.55 3.34
C GLY A 284 -8.96 -11.84 2.55
N GLY A 285 -8.36 -11.74 1.36
CA GLY A 285 -8.05 -12.87 0.47
C GLY A 285 -6.62 -13.37 0.54
N GLY A 286 -5.70 -12.62 1.17
CA GLY A 286 -4.29 -12.98 1.25
C GLY A 286 -4.03 -14.36 1.85
N PRO A 287 -4.55 -14.65 3.05
CA PRO A 287 -4.33 -15.93 3.72
C PRO A 287 -4.85 -17.14 2.94
N LEU A 288 -5.90 -16.94 2.10
CA LEU A 288 -6.48 -18.02 1.30
C LEU A 288 -5.58 -18.43 0.12
N HIS A 289 -4.91 -17.47 -0.51
CA HIS A 289 -4.17 -17.70 -1.75
C HIS A 289 -2.64 -17.74 -1.58
N VAL A 290 -2.11 -17.34 -0.41
CA VAL A 290 -0.65 -17.26 -0.22
C VAL A 290 0.04 -18.61 -0.45
N GLY A 291 -0.57 -19.70 -0.04
CA GLY A 291 -0.06 -21.03 -0.29
C GLY A 291 0.11 -21.37 -1.77
N GLY A 292 -0.82 -20.89 -2.62
CA GLY A 292 -0.79 -21.09 -4.06
C GLY A 292 0.21 -20.20 -4.78
N TYR A 293 0.15 -18.86 -4.62
CA TYR A 293 1.04 -17.97 -5.36
C TYR A 293 2.47 -17.94 -4.84
N SER A 294 2.75 -18.40 -3.62
CA SER A 294 4.11 -18.53 -3.09
C SER A 294 4.78 -19.86 -3.43
N ASP A 295 4.02 -20.81 -4.02
CA ASP A 295 4.53 -22.14 -4.30
C ASP A 295 5.70 -22.10 -5.31
N GLY A 296 6.77 -22.84 -5.02
CA GLY A 296 8.00 -22.82 -5.82
C GLY A 296 8.86 -21.56 -5.70
N LEU A 297 8.45 -20.57 -4.88
CA LEU A 297 9.28 -19.40 -4.59
C LEU A 297 10.10 -19.63 -3.31
N ALA A 298 11.38 -19.27 -3.37
CA ALA A 298 12.33 -19.51 -2.29
C ALA A 298 12.41 -18.34 -1.30
N PHE A 299 11.26 -17.80 -0.86
CA PHE A 299 11.26 -16.79 0.20
C PHE A 299 11.93 -17.33 1.46
N ASP A 300 12.57 -16.46 2.25
CA ASP A 300 13.19 -16.86 3.53
C ASP A 300 12.13 -17.40 4.49
N ASP A 301 11.00 -16.71 4.63
CA ASP A 301 9.83 -17.11 5.38
C ASP A 301 8.54 -16.60 4.72
N ILE A 302 7.38 -17.16 5.11
CA ILE A 302 6.05 -16.74 4.64
C ILE A 302 5.19 -16.44 5.86
N LEU A 303 4.90 -15.16 6.07
CA LEU A 303 4.18 -14.65 7.22
C LEU A 303 2.73 -14.34 6.87
N VAL A 304 1.81 -14.78 7.72
CA VAL A 304 0.38 -14.45 7.62
C VAL A 304 -0.13 -14.04 9.00
N PRO A 305 -0.34 -12.74 9.27
CA PRO A 305 -0.92 -12.31 10.54
C PRO A 305 -2.33 -12.87 10.74
N SER A 306 -2.66 -13.32 11.94
CA SER A 306 -4.02 -13.79 12.25
C SER A 306 -5.07 -12.68 12.08
N TRP A 307 -4.66 -11.41 12.15
CA TRP A 307 -5.48 -10.22 11.88
C TRP A 307 -5.29 -9.66 10.46
N ALA A 308 -4.90 -10.49 9.50
CA ALA A 308 -4.63 -10.10 8.10
C ALA A 308 -5.68 -9.17 7.47
N PRO A 309 -7.01 -9.34 7.71
CA PRO A 309 -8.02 -8.43 7.13
C PRO A 309 -7.93 -7.00 7.65
N GLY A 310 -7.48 -6.82 8.88
CA GLY A 310 -7.29 -5.52 9.54
C GLY A 310 -5.87 -4.97 9.45
N PHE A 311 -4.96 -5.64 8.74
CA PHE A 311 -3.53 -5.32 8.77
C PHE A 311 -3.23 -3.91 8.24
N SER A 312 -3.89 -3.47 7.17
CA SER A 312 -3.74 -2.12 6.65
C SER A 312 -4.24 -1.05 7.64
N ALA A 313 -5.30 -1.32 8.40
CA ALA A 313 -5.77 -0.43 9.46
C ALA A 313 -4.79 -0.40 10.66
N PHE A 314 -4.23 -1.57 11.04
CA PHE A 314 -3.14 -1.64 12.00
C PHE A 314 -1.94 -0.78 11.56
N GLY A 315 -1.57 -0.86 10.30
CA GLY A 315 -0.49 -0.05 9.75
C GLY A 315 -0.78 1.45 9.77
N CYS A 316 -2.03 1.86 9.52
CA CYS A 316 -2.44 3.25 9.70
C CYS A 316 -2.24 3.72 11.16
N ALA A 317 -2.51 2.87 12.13
CA ALA A 317 -2.27 3.18 13.54
C ALA A 317 -0.78 3.20 13.92
N CYS A 318 0.08 2.51 13.15
CA CYS A 318 1.54 2.54 13.31
C CYS A 318 2.21 3.78 12.70
N ALA A 319 1.50 4.55 11.88
CA ALA A 319 2.05 5.71 11.18
C ALA A 319 2.38 6.86 12.12
N GLU A 320 3.41 7.62 11.76
CA GLU A 320 3.74 8.87 12.43
C GLU A 320 2.75 9.97 11.99
N PHE A 321 2.56 10.97 12.85
CA PHE A 321 1.87 12.18 12.47
C PHE A 321 2.87 13.05 11.73
N GLU A 322 2.70 13.22 10.41
CA GLU A 322 3.71 13.87 9.58
C GLU A 322 3.07 14.84 8.59
N TYR A 323 3.64 16.03 8.54
CA TYR A 323 3.42 17.00 7.47
C TYR A 323 4.68 17.19 6.67
N ARG A 324 4.52 17.29 5.35
CA ARG A 324 5.60 17.55 4.42
C ARG A 324 5.20 18.67 3.47
N PHE A 325 6.01 19.71 3.43
CA PHE A 325 5.84 20.85 2.53
C PHE A 325 7.07 21.05 1.68
N ASP A 326 6.85 21.62 0.51
CA ASP A 326 7.89 21.90 -0.45
C ASP A 326 7.71 23.28 -1.09
N ARG A 327 8.80 23.81 -1.61
CA ARG A 327 8.87 25.07 -2.34
C ARG A 327 9.85 24.93 -3.47
N THR A 328 9.45 25.37 -4.67
CA THR A 328 10.36 25.49 -5.81
C THR A 328 11.43 26.52 -5.54
N LEU A 329 12.65 26.15 -5.86
CA LEU A 329 13.82 27.02 -5.99
C LEU A 329 14.33 26.95 -7.43
N ASP A 330 15.19 27.89 -7.80
CA ASP A 330 15.87 27.90 -9.10
C ASP A 330 17.24 28.53 -8.86
N LEU A 331 18.09 27.81 -8.13
CA LEU A 331 19.38 28.30 -7.65
C LEU A 331 20.49 27.50 -8.32
N PRO A 332 21.13 28.02 -9.38
CA PRO A 332 22.33 27.41 -9.92
C PRO A 332 23.46 27.50 -8.91
N LEU A 333 24.27 26.46 -8.85
CA LEU A 333 25.52 26.39 -8.12
C LEU A 333 26.61 25.96 -9.09
N LEU A 334 27.23 26.92 -9.75
CA LEU A 334 28.24 26.68 -10.78
C LEU A 334 29.64 26.63 -10.19
N PRO A 335 30.59 25.93 -10.86
CA PRO A 335 31.96 25.75 -10.33
C PRO A 335 32.74 27.04 -10.15
N ASP A 336 32.41 28.09 -10.92
CA ASP A 336 33.05 29.41 -10.92
C ASP A 336 32.43 30.41 -9.93
N PHE A 337 31.45 29.98 -9.14
CA PHE A 337 30.81 30.87 -8.14
C PHE A 337 31.79 31.26 -7.03
N ASP A 338 31.89 32.57 -6.79
CA ASP A 338 32.64 33.11 -5.68
C ASP A 338 31.95 32.93 -4.30
N ALA A 339 32.60 33.32 -3.25
CA ALA A 339 32.07 33.18 -1.89
C ALA A 339 30.75 33.94 -1.70
N ALA A 340 30.59 35.12 -2.30
CA ALA A 340 29.38 35.92 -2.16
C ALA A 340 28.18 35.27 -2.86
N ALA A 341 28.36 34.67 -4.05
CA ALA A 341 27.32 33.92 -4.75
C ALA A 341 26.90 32.66 -3.95
N ARG A 342 27.86 31.95 -3.35
CA ARG A 342 27.60 30.76 -2.51
C ARG A 342 26.86 31.17 -1.23
N ASP A 343 27.23 32.24 -0.57
CA ASP A 343 26.55 32.79 0.63
C ASP A 343 25.10 33.19 0.27
N GLY A 344 24.88 33.74 -0.92
CA GLY A 344 23.55 34.02 -1.44
C GLY A 344 22.66 32.77 -1.56
N ILE A 345 23.22 31.63 -2.02
CA ILE A 345 22.52 30.36 -2.07
C ILE A 345 22.19 29.84 -0.67
N VAL A 346 23.16 29.90 0.26
CA VAL A 346 22.97 29.51 1.66
C VAL A 346 21.82 30.29 2.27
N ALA A 347 21.80 31.61 2.09
CA ALA A 347 20.74 32.48 2.61
C ALA A 347 19.36 32.14 1.98
N ALA A 348 19.29 31.91 0.67
CA ALA A 348 18.06 31.59 -0.02
C ALA A 348 17.47 30.24 0.41
N VAL A 349 18.30 29.22 0.53
CA VAL A 349 17.88 27.87 1.01
C VAL A 349 17.39 27.96 2.45
N SER A 350 18.15 28.62 3.34
CA SER A 350 17.78 28.78 4.75
C SER A 350 16.45 29.53 4.90
N ALA A 351 16.25 30.59 4.14
CA ALA A 351 14.99 31.34 4.16
C ALA A 351 13.80 30.47 3.66
N ALA A 352 14.03 29.61 2.67
CA ALA A 352 13.02 28.67 2.20
C ALA A 352 12.66 27.65 3.27
N TRP A 353 13.64 27.02 3.91
CA TRP A 353 13.42 26.07 5.01
C TRP A 353 12.74 26.71 6.22
N ASP A 354 13.14 27.94 6.62
CA ASP A 354 12.50 28.69 7.70
C ASP A 354 11.00 28.94 7.40
N ALA A 355 10.67 29.25 6.14
CA ALA A 355 9.28 29.44 5.73
C ALA A 355 8.47 28.13 5.77
N LEU A 356 9.05 27.04 5.26
CA LEU A 356 8.44 25.70 5.29
C LEU A 356 8.28 25.18 6.72
N ARG A 357 9.28 25.41 7.59
CA ARG A 357 9.23 25.06 9.01
C ARG A 357 8.04 25.74 9.69
N ARG A 358 7.84 27.05 9.47
CA ARG A 358 6.67 27.77 10.01
C ARG A 358 5.34 27.18 9.51
N GLN A 359 5.29 26.72 8.26
CA GLN A 359 4.10 26.07 7.71
C GLN A 359 3.82 24.73 8.40
N VAL A 360 4.85 23.91 8.61
CA VAL A 360 4.77 22.65 9.39
C VAL A 360 4.23 22.92 10.79
N ILE A 361 4.84 23.87 11.51
CA ILE A 361 4.42 24.24 12.88
C ILE A 361 2.95 24.67 12.91
N SER A 362 2.53 25.50 11.92
CA SER A 362 1.15 25.96 11.82
C SER A 362 0.14 24.83 11.62
N GLU A 363 0.49 23.80 10.85
CA GLU A 363 -0.40 22.62 10.66
C GLU A 363 -0.46 21.76 11.93
N PHE A 364 0.66 21.51 12.58
CA PHE A 364 0.69 20.76 13.84
C PHE A 364 -0.05 21.47 14.97
N ALA A 365 0.05 22.79 15.04
CA ALA A 365 -0.64 23.60 16.06
C ALA A 365 -2.17 23.44 16.00
N LYS A 366 -2.74 23.21 14.81
CA LYS A 366 -4.19 22.93 14.65
C LYS A 366 -4.63 21.66 15.38
N SER A 367 -3.71 20.74 15.63
CA SER A 367 -3.93 19.48 16.35
C SER A 367 -3.33 19.49 17.75
N GLY A 368 -2.97 20.67 18.29
CA GLY A 368 -2.45 20.82 19.65
C GLY A 368 -1.03 20.30 19.86
N VAL A 369 -0.27 20.02 18.80
CA VAL A 369 1.13 19.59 18.92
C VAL A 369 2.05 20.80 19.05
N HIS A 370 2.90 20.82 20.07
CA HIS A 370 3.88 21.88 20.28
C HIS A 370 5.11 21.73 19.38
N GLU A 371 5.75 22.85 19.04
CA GLU A 371 6.96 22.84 18.19
C GLU A 371 8.08 21.97 18.77
N THR A 372 8.21 21.91 20.08
CA THR A 372 9.22 21.09 20.79
C THR A 372 9.08 19.59 20.53
N ASP A 373 7.89 19.15 20.17
CA ASP A 373 7.55 17.73 19.95
C ASP A 373 7.70 17.35 18.48
N ILE A 374 8.05 18.32 17.60
CA ILE A 374 8.19 18.12 16.18
C ILE A 374 9.65 17.84 15.82
N ARG A 375 9.89 16.70 15.18
CA ARG A 375 11.19 16.37 14.57
C ARG A 375 11.20 16.86 13.12
N PHE A 376 12.07 17.80 12.81
CA PHE A 376 12.20 18.37 11.47
C PHE A 376 13.28 17.67 10.66
N LYS A 377 13.01 17.44 9.37
CA LYS A 377 13.93 16.85 8.40
C LYS A 377 13.93 17.72 7.14
N PRO A 378 14.86 18.67 7.02
CA PRO A 378 15.03 19.43 5.79
C PRO A 378 15.69 18.59 4.69
N SER A 379 15.31 18.84 3.43
CA SER A 379 15.96 18.27 2.26
C SER A 379 15.94 19.25 1.08
N LEU A 380 16.75 18.98 0.05
CA LEU A 380 16.75 19.72 -1.21
C LEU A 380 16.54 18.78 -2.39
N ARG A 381 15.90 19.27 -3.45
CA ARG A 381 16.00 18.67 -4.77
C ARG A 381 17.17 19.27 -5.52
N MET A 382 17.98 18.41 -6.07
CA MET A 382 19.18 18.80 -6.81
C MET A 382 19.32 17.94 -8.08
N LEU A 383 19.91 18.52 -9.10
CA LEU A 383 20.34 17.85 -10.32
C LEU A 383 21.65 18.46 -10.80
N TYR A 384 22.37 17.80 -11.67
CA TYR A 384 23.46 18.43 -12.40
C TYR A 384 22.91 19.49 -13.36
N TYR A 385 23.60 20.61 -13.46
CA TYR A 385 23.14 21.72 -14.31
C TYR A 385 22.95 21.26 -15.77
N GLY A 386 21.76 21.55 -16.30
CA GLY A 386 21.37 21.12 -17.67
C GLY A 386 20.68 19.76 -17.76
N GLN A 387 20.59 18.98 -16.68
CA GLN A 387 19.80 17.75 -16.64
C GLN A 387 18.31 18.02 -16.38
N LEU A 388 17.48 16.97 -16.54
CA LEU A 388 16.03 17.06 -16.38
C LEU A 388 15.52 16.41 -15.11
N ASN A 389 16.21 15.39 -14.59
CA ASN A 389 15.77 14.60 -13.46
C ASN A 389 16.51 15.01 -12.19
N ASP A 390 15.77 15.52 -11.21
CA ASP A 390 16.30 15.84 -9.90
C ASP A 390 16.15 14.65 -8.93
N ILE A 391 17.00 14.63 -7.91
CA ILE A 391 16.89 13.72 -6.79
C ILE A 391 16.78 14.51 -5.49
N GLU A 392 16.11 13.93 -4.50
CA GLU A 392 15.97 14.53 -3.19
C GLU A 392 17.12 14.12 -2.28
N VAL A 393 17.82 15.09 -1.77
CA VAL A 393 19.00 14.94 -0.89
C VAL A 393 18.62 15.37 0.54
N PRO A 394 18.63 14.47 1.52
CA PRO A 394 18.46 14.85 2.92
C PRO A 394 19.56 15.79 3.38
N SER A 395 19.20 16.79 4.16
CA SER A 395 20.18 17.70 4.72
C SER A 395 20.85 17.10 5.96
N PRO A 396 22.19 17.19 6.09
CA PRO A 396 22.88 16.80 7.31
C PRO A 396 22.68 17.81 8.46
N VAL A 397 22.16 19.00 8.16
CA VAL A 397 21.94 20.08 9.13
C VAL A 397 20.50 20.59 9.08
N GLN A 398 20.02 21.13 10.21
CA GLN A 398 18.65 21.68 10.29
C GLN A 398 18.49 23.03 9.59
N ARG A 399 19.60 23.76 9.39
CA ARG A 399 19.69 25.05 8.71
C ARG A 399 21.08 25.21 8.14
N LEU A 400 21.20 25.75 6.94
CA LEU A 400 22.51 26.10 6.40
C LEU A 400 23.02 27.36 7.08
N GLY A 401 24.21 27.30 7.68
CA GLY A 401 24.89 28.43 8.32
C GLY A 401 26.10 28.91 7.54
N SER A 402 26.62 28.10 6.60
CA SER A 402 27.88 28.37 5.93
C SER A 402 27.97 27.70 4.55
N ALA A 403 28.95 28.10 3.75
CA ALA A 403 29.32 27.42 2.52
C ALA A 403 29.75 25.96 2.75
N ALA A 404 30.33 25.64 3.91
CA ALA A 404 30.69 24.26 4.25
C ALA A 404 29.45 23.34 4.40
N ASP A 405 28.34 23.86 4.93
CA ASP A 405 27.09 23.08 4.98
C ASP A 405 26.54 22.83 3.57
N LEU A 406 26.70 23.79 2.65
CA LEU A 406 26.32 23.63 1.26
C LEU A 406 27.20 22.57 0.58
N ASP A 407 28.51 22.53 0.86
CA ASP A 407 29.41 21.51 0.35
C ASP A 407 29.06 20.12 0.88
N ALA A 408 28.67 20.01 2.14
CA ALA A 408 28.20 18.75 2.71
C ALA A 408 26.91 18.24 2.02
N LEU A 409 26.00 19.14 1.62
CA LEU A 409 24.82 18.79 0.83
C LEU A 409 25.20 18.33 -0.58
N VAL A 410 26.15 19.01 -1.24
CA VAL A 410 26.65 18.60 -2.55
C VAL A 410 27.31 17.23 -2.46
N ALA A 411 28.12 16.96 -1.43
CA ALA A 411 28.72 15.65 -1.23
C ALA A 411 27.64 14.55 -1.03
N GLY A 412 26.58 14.86 -0.29
CA GLY A 412 25.41 13.97 -0.13
C GLY A 412 24.69 13.71 -1.46
N PHE A 413 24.55 14.73 -2.30
CA PHE A 413 24.00 14.58 -3.67
C PHE A 413 24.88 13.65 -4.52
N GLU A 414 26.18 13.89 -4.56
CA GLU A 414 27.14 13.09 -5.32
C GLU A 414 27.08 11.61 -4.92
N ASP A 415 27.09 11.34 -3.61
CA ASP A 415 27.00 9.97 -3.11
C ASP A 415 25.68 9.29 -3.48
N LEU A 416 24.55 9.97 -3.24
CA LEU A 416 23.22 9.44 -3.57
C LEU A 416 23.03 9.25 -5.10
N TYR A 417 23.51 10.21 -5.91
CA TYR A 417 23.44 10.13 -7.36
C TYR A 417 24.28 8.95 -7.89
N GLY A 418 25.48 8.78 -7.37
CA GLY A 418 26.36 7.68 -7.73
C GLY A 418 25.80 6.30 -7.36
N ARG A 419 25.09 6.19 -6.23
CA ARG A 419 24.38 4.96 -5.85
C ARG A 419 23.15 4.70 -6.71
N THR A 420 22.48 5.75 -7.16
CA THR A 420 21.24 5.62 -7.93
C THR A 420 21.48 5.32 -9.41
N TYR A 421 22.46 5.99 -10.03
CA TYR A 421 22.72 5.96 -11.48
C TYR A 421 24.09 5.37 -11.87
N GLY A 422 24.91 5.06 -10.88
CA GLY A 422 26.28 4.60 -11.08
C GLY A 422 27.32 5.73 -11.01
N LEU A 423 28.52 5.40 -10.54
CA LEU A 423 29.58 6.38 -10.33
C LEU A 423 30.02 7.08 -11.63
N ALA A 424 29.94 6.35 -12.77
CA ALA A 424 30.30 6.90 -14.09
C ALA A 424 29.29 7.95 -14.62
N ALA A 425 28.12 8.06 -14.00
CA ALA A 425 27.11 9.04 -14.41
C ALA A 425 27.29 10.41 -13.72
N ARG A 426 28.22 10.54 -12.79
CA ARG A 426 28.53 11.81 -12.13
C ARG A 426 29.22 12.78 -13.07
N THR A 427 28.80 14.05 -13.02
CA THR A 427 29.33 15.13 -13.85
C THR A 427 29.48 16.43 -13.02
N PRO A 428 30.28 16.43 -11.93
CA PRO A 428 30.40 17.58 -11.03
C PRO A 428 30.95 18.86 -11.71
N GLU A 429 31.67 18.68 -12.82
CA GLU A 429 32.24 19.78 -13.61
C GLU A 429 31.19 20.70 -14.27
N VAL A 430 29.97 20.25 -14.48
CA VAL A 430 28.91 21.12 -15.01
C VAL A 430 28.23 21.96 -13.94
N GLY A 431 28.51 21.67 -12.66
CA GLY A 431 27.81 22.29 -11.53
C GLY A 431 26.43 21.71 -11.28
N TYR A 432 25.69 22.37 -10.41
CA TYR A 432 24.41 21.86 -9.90
C TYR A 432 23.30 22.89 -10.04
N LEU A 433 22.06 22.42 -10.01
CA LEU A 433 20.88 23.26 -9.89
C LEU A 433 20.05 22.74 -8.70
N ILE A 434 19.78 23.62 -7.73
CA ILE A 434 18.83 23.38 -6.65
C ILE A 434 17.45 23.76 -7.14
N THR A 435 16.58 22.76 -7.34
CA THR A 435 15.24 22.95 -7.93
C THR A 435 14.14 23.09 -6.91
N GLY A 436 14.37 22.64 -5.65
CA GLY A 436 13.37 22.74 -4.61
C GLY A 436 13.92 22.53 -3.20
N ALA A 437 13.24 23.14 -2.24
CA ALA A 437 13.44 22.94 -0.80
C ALA A 437 12.24 22.18 -0.23
N PHE A 438 12.52 21.28 0.71
CA PHE A 438 11.53 20.49 1.42
C PHE A 438 11.73 20.61 2.93
N MET A 439 10.63 20.45 3.65
CA MET A 439 10.62 20.32 5.10
C MET A 439 9.58 19.27 5.47
N SER A 440 10.02 18.13 6.00
CA SER A 440 9.16 17.22 6.74
C SER A 440 9.23 17.54 8.23
N GLY A 441 8.09 17.51 8.89
CA GLY A 441 7.99 17.51 10.33
C GLY A 441 7.16 16.34 10.79
N SER A 442 7.68 15.55 11.73
CA SER A 442 6.97 14.44 12.33
C SER A 442 6.86 14.59 13.84
N ALA A 443 5.69 14.24 14.37
CA ALA A 443 5.46 14.13 15.80
C ALA A 443 5.18 12.67 16.16
N GLU A 444 5.65 12.27 17.33
CA GLU A 444 5.43 10.90 17.81
C GLU A 444 3.92 10.64 18.02
N ALA A 445 3.44 9.54 17.45
CA ALA A 445 2.12 9.02 17.72
C ALA A 445 2.24 7.76 18.57
N GLU A 446 1.31 7.59 19.51
CA GLU A 446 1.21 6.34 20.25
C GLU A 446 0.98 5.20 19.25
N LYS A 447 1.83 4.20 19.30
CA LYS A 447 1.79 3.06 18.37
C LYS A 447 1.11 1.86 19.02
N PRO A 448 0.40 1.04 18.24
CA PRO A 448 -0.18 -0.19 18.75
C PRO A 448 0.90 -1.08 19.37
N ARG A 449 0.56 -1.67 20.51
CA ARG A 449 1.40 -2.71 21.11
C ARG A 449 1.04 -4.04 20.47
N LEU A 450 2.04 -4.82 20.11
CA LEU A 450 1.89 -6.23 19.76
C LEU A 450 2.19 -7.03 21.03
N PRO A 451 1.17 -7.55 21.73
CA PRO A 451 1.40 -8.39 22.90
C PRO A 451 2.03 -9.71 22.47
N GLU A 452 2.91 -10.24 23.32
CA GLU A 452 3.45 -11.59 23.15
C GLU A 452 2.59 -12.55 23.95
N GLU A 453 2.07 -13.58 23.28
CA GLU A 453 1.34 -14.66 23.93
C GLU A 453 2.31 -15.78 24.36
N PRO A 454 2.08 -16.45 25.49
CA PRO A 454 2.89 -17.60 25.88
C PRO A 454 2.69 -18.76 24.90
N GLU A 455 3.74 -19.50 24.59
CA GLU A 455 3.64 -20.69 23.74
C GLU A 455 2.94 -21.84 24.47
N ALA A 456 1.91 -22.39 23.84
CA ALA A 456 1.16 -23.55 24.34
C ALA A 456 1.72 -24.89 23.85
N GLY A 457 2.65 -24.89 22.89
CA GLY A 457 3.20 -26.08 22.26
C GLY A 457 2.58 -26.39 20.89
N PRO A 458 3.09 -27.43 20.18
CA PRO A 458 2.75 -27.62 18.77
C PRO A 458 1.34 -28.16 18.51
N SER A 459 0.71 -28.84 19.47
CA SER A 459 -0.55 -29.54 19.28
C SER A 459 -1.74 -28.55 19.35
N VAL A 460 -2.56 -28.53 18.30
CA VAL A 460 -3.81 -27.76 18.28
C VAL A 460 -4.83 -28.41 19.22
N ALA A 461 -5.47 -27.61 20.07
CA ALA A 461 -6.51 -28.07 20.98
C ALA A 461 -7.72 -28.63 20.22
N ARG A 462 -8.35 -29.68 20.76
CA ARG A 462 -9.54 -30.30 20.13
C ARG A 462 -10.72 -29.33 19.97
N SER A 463 -10.83 -28.35 20.83
CA SER A 463 -11.85 -27.29 20.75
C SER A 463 -11.76 -26.45 19.49
N ALA A 464 -10.55 -26.29 18.92
CA ALA A 464 -10.35 -25.56 17.68
C ALA A 464 -10.92 -26.28 16.44
N PHE A 465 -11.11 -27.59 16.49
CA PHE A 465 -11.62 -28.35 15.36
C PHE A 465 -13.13 -28.17 15.20
N LYS A 466 -13.55 -27.58 14.07
CA LYS A 466 -14.94 -27.41 13.65
C LYS A 466 -15.48 -28.62 12.86
N GLY A 467 -14.59 -29.47 12.35
CA GLY A 467 -14.91 -30.63 11.50
C GLY A 467 -13.93 -30.79 10.35
N SER A 468 -14.41 -31.42 9.27
CA SER A 468 -13.66 -31.50 8.02
C SER A 468 -14.49 -31.04 6.83
N ARG A 469 -13.81 -30.74 5.72
CA ARG A 469 -14.44 -30.33 4.45
C ARG A 469 -13.61 -30.82 3.29
N ASP A 470 -14.31 -31.42 2.29
CA ASP A 470 -13.68 -31.77 1.03
C ASP A 470 -13.28 -30.50 0.26
N ILE A 471 -12.00 -30.42 -0.10
CA ILE A 471 -11.44 -29.37 -0.96
C ILE A 471 -10.86 -29.99 -2.23
N TYR A 472 -11.01 -29.28 -3.35
CA TYR A 472 -10.37 -29.65 -4.61
C TYR A 472 -9.13 -28.80 -4.82
N TRP A 473 -7.91 -29.41 -4.72
CA TRP A 473 -6.64 -28.71 -4.82
C TRP A 473 -5.77 -29.35 -5.89
N ARG A 474 -5.40 -28.60 -6.90
CA ARG A 474 -4.49 -28.98 -7.99
C ARG A 474 -4.81 -30.33 -8.63
N GLY A 475 -6.10 -30.55 -8.90
CA GLY A 475 -6.58 -31.72 -9.62
C GLY A 475 -7.05 -32.88 -8.75
N ASP A 476 -6.87 -32.84 -7.43
CA ASP A 476 -7.24 -33.91 -6.50
C ASP A 476 -8.15 -33.42 -5.37
N TRP A 477 -8.97 -34.35 -4.84
CA TRP A 477 -9.80 -34.13 -3.66
C TRP A 477 -9.04 -34.48 -2.37
N TYR A 478 -9.19 -33.63 -1.36
CA TYR A 478 -8.62 -33.80 -0.04
C TYR A 478 -9.66 -33.53 1.04
N ASP A 479 -9.67 -34.36 2.10
CA ASP A 479 -10.42 -34.09 3.32
C ASP A 479 -9.60 -33.14 4.20
N ALA A 480 -9.94 -31.86 4.20
CA ALA A 480 -9.22 -30.82 4.93
C ALA A 480 -9.83 -30.61 6.32
N SER A 481 -8.97 -30.57 7.35
CA SER A 481 -9.39 -30.17 8.69
C SER A 481 -9.87 -28.72 8.71
N VAL A 482 -11.00 -28.44 9.35
CA VAL A 482 -11.52 -27.08 9.53
C VAL A 482 -11.31 -26.66 10.99
N LEU A 483 -10.61 -25.54 11.18
CA LEU A 483 -10.20 -25.02 12.47
C LEU A 483 -10.75 -23.61 12.71
N ALA A 484 -11.12 -23.27 13.94
CA ALA A 484 -11.44 -21.92 14.37
C ALA A 484 -10.15 -21.17 14.74
N LEU A 485 -9.89 -20.02 14.11
CA LEU A 485 -8.69 -19.22 14.35
C LEU A 485 -8.53 -18.80 15.81
N ASP A 486 -9.63 -18.44 16.46
CA ASP A 486 -9.63 -17.91 17.83
C ASP A 486 -9.19 -18.95 18.87
N ASP A 487 -9.33 -20.25 18.56
CA ASP A 487 -8.97 -21.36 19.43
C ASP A 487 -7.57 -21.95 19.12
N ILE A 488 -6.83 -21.38 18.16
CA ILE A 488 -5.44 -21.73 17.87
C ILE A 488 -4.54 -20.85 18.73
N GLU A 489 -3.66 -21.47 19.52
CA GLU A 489 -2.77 -20.81 20.47
C GLU A 489 -1.36 -20.66 19.88
N ALA A 490 -0.60 -19.68 20.41
CA ALA A 490 0.80 -19.51 20.03
C ALA A 490 1.62 -20.79 20.26
N GLY A 491 2.46 -21.14 19.32
CA GLY A 491 3.21 -22.40 19.29
C GLY A 491 2.54 -23.53 18.53
N ASN A 492 1.20 -23.47 18.32
CA ASN A 492 0.49 -24.52 17.60
C ASN A 492 0.94 -24.62 16.14
N VAL A 493 0.95 -25.84 15.61
CA VAL A 493 1.27 -26.16 14.21
C VAL A 493 0.04 -26.78 13.56
N VAL A 494 -0.40 -26.17 12.47
CA VAL A 494 -1.49 -26.65 11.64
C VAL A 494 -0.89 -27.36 10.43
N ASP A 495 -1.17 -28.66 10.32
CA ASP A 495 -0.75 -29.47 9.17
C ASP A 495 -1.79 -29.39 8.05
N GLY A 496 -1.36 -29.18 6.82
CA GLY A 496 -2.23 -29.21 5.64
C GLY A 496 -2.48 -30.63 5.13
N PRO A 497 -3.63 -30.89 4.50
CA PRO A 497 -4.63 -29.90 4.11
C PRO A 497 -5.50 -29.42 5.29
N ALA A 498 -5.56 -28.11 5.49
CA ALA A 498 -6.38 -27.53 6.53
C ALA A 498 -6.95 -26.15 6.12
N ILE A 499 -8.10 -25.82 6.66
CA ILE A 499 -8.75 -24.51 6.53
C ILE A 499 -8.84 -23.90 7.92
N VAL A 500 -8.28 -22.72 8.11
CA VAL A 500 -8.44 -21.92 9.33
C VAL A 500 -9.46 -20.83 9.06
N GLU A 501 -10.60 -20.92 9.72
CA GLU A 501 -11.72 -19.98 9.55
C GLU A 501 -11.72 -18.88 10.62
N ALA A 502 -11.89 -17.66 10.18
CA ALA A 502 -12.19 -16.49 11.01
C ALA A 502 -13.33 -15.69 10.38
N PRO A 503 -14.04 -14.81 11.14
CA PRO A 503 -15.16 -14.05 10.58
C PRO A 503 -14.82 -13.25 9.33
N ALA A 504 -13.64 -12.66 9.27
CA ALA A 504 -13.24 -11.74 8.19
C ALA A 504 -12.24 -12.33 7.19
N THR A 505 -11.77 -13.56 7.39
CA THR A 505 -10.81 -14.24 6.48
C THR A 505 -10.87 -15.75 6.64
N THR A 506 -10.35 -16.42 5.62
CA THR A 506 -10.09 -17.86 5.64
C THR A 506 -8.64 -18.07 5.21
N MET A 507 -7.88 -18.87 5.94
CA MET A 507 -6.54 -19.29 5.53
C MET A 507 -6.57 -20.74 5.08
N LEU A 508 -5.98 -21.00 3.91
CA LEU A 508 -5.73 -22.36 3.43
C LEU A 508 -4.28 -22.75 3.74
N VAL A 509 -4.10 -23.85 4.44
CA VAL A 509 -2.82 -24.55 4.54
C VAL A 509 -2.88 -25.70 3.53
N PRO A 510 -2.17 -25.60 2.40
CA PRO A 510 -2.25 -26.62 1.34
C PRO A 510 -1.72 -27.99 1.78
N PRO A 511 -2.07 -29.07 1.05
CA PRO A 511 -1.44 -30.37 1.25
C PRO A 511 0.09 -30.28 1.20
N GLY A 512 0.77 -30.93 2.14
CA GLY A 512 2.23 -30.95 2.23
C GLY A 512 2.88 -29.70 2.81
N ARG A 513 2.08 -28.73 3.28
CA ARG A 513 2.57 -27.56 4.03
C ARG A 513 2.11 -27.59 5.48
N THR A 514 2.82 -26.82 6.30
CA THR A 514 2.45 -26.58 7.70
C THR A 514 2.41 -25.06 7.95
N ALA A 515 1.63 -24.65 8.95
CA ALA A 515 1.59 -23.26 9.41
C ALA A 515 1.71 -23.24 10.94
N ARG A 516 2.79 -22.64 11.47
CA ARG A 516 3.01 -22.48 12.91
C ARG A 516 2.62 -21.07 13.33
N LEU A 517 1.78 -20.94 14.35
CA LEU A 517 1.43 -19.67 14.95
C LEU A 517 2.51 -19.26 15.97
N ASP A 518 3.11 -18.07 15.81
CA ASP A 518 4.11 -17.55 16.74
C ASP A 518 3.49 -16.79 17.93
N THR A 519 4.33 -16.29 18.83
CA THR A 519 3.93 -15.52 20.02
C THR A 519 3.29 -14.17 19.71
N TYR A 520 3.46 -13.64 18.50
CA TYR A 520 2.80 -12.44 18.00
C TYR A 520 1.53 -12.73 17.18
N ARG A 521 1.05 -13.98 17.20
CA ARG A 521 -0.09 -14.48 16.42
C ARG A 521 0.09 -14.32 14.91
N ILE A 522 1.31 -14.56 14.43
CA ILE A 522 1.65 -14.59 13.01
C ILE A 522 1.88 -16.05 12.63
N PHE A 523 1.20 -16.51 11.61
CA PHE A 523 1.48 -17.82 11.03
C PHE A 523 2.75 -17.76 10.18
N HIS A 524 3.66 -18.68 10.43
CA HIS A 524 4.82 -19.00 9.61
C HIS A 524 4.47 -20.23 8.77
N MET A 525 4.19 -20.02 7.49
CA MET A 525 3.83 -21.11 6.58
C MET A 525 5.10 -21.70 5.97
N SER A 526 5.29 -23.01 6.12
CA SER A 526 6.41 -23.71 5.52
C SER A 526 6.42 -23.58 4.01
N ARG A 527 7.60 -23.64 3.40
CA ARG A 527 7.72 -23.78 1.95
C ARG A 527 7.08 -25.11 1.54
N GLY A 528 6.37 -25.15 0.41
CA GLY A 528 5.96 -26.40 -0.19
C GLY A 528 7.19 -27.28 -0.43
N LEU A 529 7.07 -28.59 -0.18
CA LEU A 529 8.12 -29.52 -0.59
C LEU A 529 8.23 -29.38 -2.12
N ALA A 530 9.31 -28.79 -2.62
CA ALA A 530 9.68 -28.95 -4.01
C ALA A 530 9.73 -30.45 -4.28
N ASP A 531 8.90 -30.95 -5.18
CA ASP A 531 8.94 -32.34 -5.63
C ASP A 531 10.40 -32.71 -5.89
N GLY A 532 10.85 -33.75 -5.21
CA GLY A 532 12.24 -34.12 -5.06
C GLY A 532 13.06 -34.03 -6.35
N VAL A 533 13.83 -32.98 -6.42
CA VAL A 533 15.11 -33.06 -7.14
C VAL A 533 16.10 -33.63 -6.12
N GLY A 534 16.30 -34.93 -6.22
CA GLY A 534 17.21 -35.69 -5.40
C GLY A 534 18.59 -35.05 -5.33
N LYS A 535 19.16 -35.11 -4.12
CA LYS A 535 20.58 -34.87 -3.88
C LYS A 535 21.45 -35.79 -4.71
#